data_0b38e62e1fdde2cfbe9712ee1cdfcfd6
#
_entry.id   0b38e62e1fdde2cfbe9712ee1cdfcfd6
#
_cell.length_a   1.000
_cell.length_b   1.000
_cell.length_c   1.000
_cell.angle_alpha   90.00
_cell.angle_beta   90.00
_cell.angle_gamma   90.00
#
_symmetry.space_group_name_H-M   'P 1'
#
loop_
_entity.id
_entity.type
_entity.pdbx_description
1 polymer ?
#
loop_
_entity_poly.entity_id
_entity_poly.type
_entity_poly.pdbx_seq_one_letter_code
_entity_poly.pdbx_strand_id
1 'polypeptide(L)'
;MTPTAMQTTTLTPEQRKSLRDVLVTDREATGALIARLLSDLESFTNARTDSATDDEHDPEGPTLAFERSQATAILEQTREHLAQIDRAVDRLGEGSFGACTSCGDAIPFARLEVRPYSTQCVACAGKARR
;
A
#
# COMPACT_ATOMS: atom_id res chain seq x y z
N MET A 1 15.30 -2.15 -32.33
CA MET A 1 15.13 -2.47 -31.83
C MET A 1 14.45 -2.61 -31.03
N THR A 2 13.85 -2.36 -30.62
CA THR A 2 13.36 -2.60 -30.14
C THR A 2 12.96 -3.11 -29.19
N PRO A 3 13.04 -3.47 -29.00
CA PRO A 3 12.85 -4.47 -28.15
C PRO A 3 12.44 -4.15 -26.89
N THR A 4 12.58 -3.12 -26.59
CA THR A 4 12.17 -2.75 -25.37
C THR A 4 10.85 -3.17 -25.13
N ALA A 5 10.11 -3.13 -26.01
CA ALA A 5 8.79 -3.47 -25.86
C ALA A 5 8.74 -4.82 -25.31
N MET A 6 9.77 -5.50 -25.44
CA MET A 6 9.69 -6.76 -25.05
C MET A 6 9.78 -6.97 -23.68
N GLN A 7 9.37 -6.12 -22.94
CA GLN A 7 9.13 -6.44 -21.64
C GLN A 7 8.12 -7.50 -21.69
N THR A 8 8.52 -8.64 -21.85
CA THR A 8 7.72 -9.74 -21.95
C THR A 8 7.16 -10.02 -20.62
N THR A 9 6.01 -9.60 -20.41
CA THR A 9 5.32 -10.15 -19.28
C THR A 9 4.79 -11.47 -19.78
N THR A 10 4.96 -12.49 -18.98
CA THR A 10 4.42 -13.79 -19.30
C THR A 10 2.95 -13.89 -18.89
N LEU A 11 2.33 -12.78 -18.51
CA LEU A 11 0.96 -12.79 -18.02
C LEU A 11 -0.04 -12.92 -19.16
N THR A 12 -0.99 -13.84 -19.00
CA THR A 12 -2.10 -13.95 -19.95
C THR A 12 -3.08 -12.81 -19.67
N PRO A 13 -3.96 -12.50 -20.64
CA PRO A 13 -5.00 -11.50 -20.39
C PRO A 13 -5.88 -11.82 -19.17
N GLU A 14 -6.16 -13.10 -18.93
CA GLU A 14 -6.94 -13.52 -17.79
C GLU A 14 -6.19 -13.27 -16.48
N GLN A 15 -4.91 -13.54 -16.47
CA GLN A 15 -4.07 -13.29 -15.30
C GLN A 15 -3.99 -11.81 -15.02
N ARG A 16 -3.83 -10.98 -16.05
CA ARG A 16 -3.79 -9.53 -15.89
C ARG A 16 -5.11 -9.01 -15.32
N LYS A 17 -6.23 -9.54 -15.81
CA LYS A 17 -7.53 -9.13 -15.31
C LYS A 17 -7.70 -9.50 -13.84
N SER A 18 -7.29 -10.73 -13.50
CA SER A 18 -7.36 -11.19 -12.10
C SER A 18 -6.56 -10.29 -11.17
N LEU A 19 -5.35 -9.94 -11.58
CA LEU A 19 -4.49 -9.06 -10.77
C LEU A 19 -5.06 -7.64 -10.68
N ARG A 20 -5.66 -7.16 -11.77
CA ARG A 20 -6.30 -5.85 -11.74
C ARG A 20 -7.46 -5.84 -10.75
N ASP A 21 -8.28 -6.89 -10.75
CA ASP A 21 -9.42 -6.97 -9.85
C ASP A 21 -8.95 -6.97 -8.40
N VAL A 22 -7.89 -7.71 -8.11
CA VAL A 22 -7.32 -7.73 -6.75
C VAL A 22 -6.82 -6.34 -6.35
N LEU A 23 -6.10 -5.67 -7.26
CA LEU A 23 -5.57 -4.34 -6.97
C LEU A 23 -6.68 -3.32 -6.76
N VAL A 24 -7.72 -3.36 -7.56
CA VAL A 24 -8.85 -2.44 -7.44
C VAL A 24 -9.57 -2.67 -6.11
N THR A 25 -9.80 -3.93 -5.77
CA THR A 25 -10.45 -4.27 -4.49
C THR A 25 -9.60 -3.81 -3.31
N ASP A 26 -8.29 -4.05 -3.37
CA ASP A 26 -7.38 -3.62 -2.31
C ASP A 26 -7.34 -2.09 -2.22
N ARG A 27 -7.38 -1.40 -3.36
CA ARG A 27 -7.40 0.06 -3.35
C ARG A 27 -8.63 0.60 -2.63
N GLU A 28 -9.79 0.01 -2.90
CA GLU A 28 -11.01 0.43 -2.24
C GLU A 28 -10.97 0.17 -0.73
N ALA A 29 -10.52 -1.02 -0.34
CA ALA A 29 -10.42 -1.37 1.08
C ALA A 29 -9.40 -0.47 1.79
N THR A 30 -8.29 -0.19 1.14
CA THR A 30 -7.24 0.65 1.72
C THR A 30 -7.72 2.09 1.88
N GLY A 31 -8.44 2.60 0.88
CA GLY A 31 -9.02 3.94 0.98
C GLY A 31 -10.03 4.04 2.11
N ALA A 32 -10.85 3.01 2.30
CA ALA A 32 -11.81 2.99 3.39
C ALA A 32 -11.10 2.95 4.75
N LEU A 33 -10.01 2.19 4.84
CA LEU A 33 -9.24 2.14 6.08
C LEU A 33 -8.62 3.49 6.40
N ILE A 34 -8.10 4.19 5.40
CA ILE A 34 -7.55 5.53 5.60
C ILE A 34 -8.62 6.48 6.15
N ALA A 35 -9.82 6.44 5.57
CA ALA A 35 -10.92 7.28 6.02
C ALA A 35 -11.26 7.00 7.48
N ARG A 36 -11.28 5.71 7.86
CA ARG A 36 -11.57 5.34 9.23
C ARG A 36 -10.48 5.80 10.19
N LEU A 37 -9.21 5.65 9.78
CA LEU A 37 -8.09 6.09 10.63
C LEU A 37 -8.10 7.60 10.83
N LEU A 38 -8.45 8.36 9.79
CA LEU A 38 -8.56 9.80 9.91
C LEU A 38 -9.71 10.19 10.86
N SER A 39 -10.82 9.46 10.78
CA SER A 39 -11.94 9.68 11.68
C SER A 39 -11.55 9.37 13.12
N ASP A 40 -10.82 8.28 13.34
CA ASP A 40 -10.35 7.92 14.68
C ASP A 40 -9.41 8.98 15.25
N LEU A 41 -8.51 9.50 14.42
CA LEU A 41 -7.59 10.54 14.85
C LEU A 41 -8.34 11.82 15.25
N GLU A 42 -9.40 12.15 14.51
CA GLU A 42 -10.23 13.29 14.86
C GLU A 42 -10.93 13.06 16.19
N SER A 43 -11.42 11.84 16.44
CA SER A 43 -12.06 11.48 17.69
C SER A 43 -11.08 11.59 18.87
N PHE A 44 -9.84 11.14 18.69
CA PHE A 44 -8.83 11.25 19.74
C PHE A 44 -8.53 12.73 20.04
N THR A 45 -8.49 13.57 19.02
CA THR A 45 -8.25 14.99 19.20
C THR A 45 -9.40 15.64 19.98
N ASN A 46 -10.63 15.30 19.63
CA ASN A 46 -11.80 15.83 20.32
C ASN A 46 -11.86 15.37 21.76
N ALA A 47 -11.58 14.10 22.04
CA ALA A 47 -11.55 13.57 23.39
C ALA A 47 -10.50 14.27 24.22
N ARG A 48 -9.33 14.54 23.65
CA ARG A 48 -8.25 15.24 24.35
C ARG A 48 -8.65 16.68 24.67
N THR A 49 -9.33 17.33 23.74
CA THR A 49 -9.79 18.69 23.96
C THR A 49 -10.79 18.74 25.11
N ASP A 50 -11.72 17.79 25.12
CA ASP A 50 -12.72 17.74 26.20
C ASP A 50 -12.09 17.43 27.54
N SER A 51 -11.13 16.51 27.60
CA SER A 51 -10.51 16.16 28.88
C SER A 51 -9.53 17.22 29.36
N ALA A 52 -8.97 18.02 28.50
CA ALA A 52 -8.00 19.04 28.89
C ALA A 52 -8.61 20.13 29.76
N THR A 53 -9.92 20.25 29.80
CA THR A 53 -10.58 21.28 30.61
C THR A 53 -10.81 20.83 32.01
N ASP A 54 -10.67 19.55 32.32
CA ASP A 54 -11.12 19.06 33.62
C ASP A 54 -10.09 18.59 34.60
N ASP A 55 -8.92 18.16 34.22
CA ASP A 55 -8.03 17.64 35.22
C ASP A 55 -6.60 17.49 34.79
N GLU A 56 -5.69 17.89 35.63
CA GLU A 56 -4.29 17.70 35.41
C GLU A 56 -3.90 16.24 35.58
N HIS A 57 -4.80 15.44 36.14
CA HIS A 57 -4.49 14.05 36.44
C HIS A 57 -5.37 13.08 35.68
N ASP A 58 -5.54 13.31 34.39
CA ASP A 58 -6.32 12.37 33.58
C ASP A 58 -5.52 11.08 33.40
N PRO A 59 -5.92 9.98 34.03
CA PRO A 59 -5.19 8.72 33.91
C PRO A 59 -5.28 8.12 32.50
N GLU A 60 -6.19 8.63 31.66
CA GLU A 60 -6.33 8.14 30.30
C GLU A 60 -5.51 8.93 29.30
N GLY A 61 -4.92 10.04 29.71
CA GLY A 61 -4.11 10.87 28.82
C GLY A 61 -2.98 10.13 28.14
N PRO A 62 -2.13 9.39 28.87
CA PRO A 62 -1.06 8.63 28.25
C PRO A 62 -1.58 7.53 27.32
N THR A 63 -2.70 6.90 27.65
CA THR A 63 -3.31 5.87 26.82
C THR A 63 -3.81 6.46 25.51
N LEU A 64 -4.49 7.62 25.56
CA LEU A 64 -4.96 8.31 24.37
C LEU A 64 -3.79 8.73 23.49
N ALA A 65 -2.70 9.22 24.10
CA ALA A 65 -1.52 9.60 23.34
C ALA A 65 -0.89 8.42 22.63
N PHE A 66 -0.86 7.26 23.31
CA PHE A 66 -0.32 6.04 22.72
C PHE A 66 -1.20 5.57 21.56
N GLU A 67 -2.52 5.56 21.77
CA GLU A 67 -3.45 5.14 20.71
C GLU A 67 -3.37 6.06 19.50
N ARG A 68 -3.24 7.36 19.74
CA ARG A 68 -3.10 8.32 18.65
C ARG A 68 -1.81 8.08 17.87
N SER A 69 -0.72 7.81 18.59
CA SER A 69 0.56 7.53 17.98
C SER A 69 0.50 6.27 17.12
N GLN A 70 -0.18 5.22 17.63
CA GLN A 70 -0.37 4.00 16.86
C GLN A 70 -1.19 4.25 15.60
N ALA A 71 -2.30 4.97 15.74
CA ALA A 71 -3.16 5.25 14.60
C ALA A 71 -2.43 6.06 13.54
N THR A 72 -1.59 7.01 13.95
CA THR A 72 -0.79 7.81 13.03
C THR A 72 0.20 6.94 12.27
N ALA A 73 0.87 6.02 12.97
CA ALA A 73 1.83 5.12 12.33
C ALA A 73 1.15 4.22 11.32
N ILE A 74 -0.02 3.68 11.67
CA ILE A 74 -0.79 2.82 10.77
C ILE A 74 -1.26 3.61 9.56
N LEU A 75 -1.68 4.86 9.78
CA LEU A 75 -2.11 5.72 8.70
C LEU A 75 -0.99 5.95 7.69
N GLU A 76 0.22 6.21 8.17
CA GLU A 76 1.37 6.41 7.30
C GLU A 76 1.69 5.16 6.48
N GLN A 77 1.67 3.99 7.12
CA GLN A 77 1.89 2.73 6.43
C GLN A 77 0.80 2.45 5.40
N THR A 78 -0.43 2.77 5.75
CA THR A 78 -1.58 2.53 4.88
C THR A 78 -1.53 3.43 3.65
N ARG A 79 -1.10 4.68 3.84
CA ARG A 79 -0.91 5.60 2.71
C ARG A 79 0.18 5.14 1.77
N GLU A 80 1.27 4.60 2.32
CA GLU A 80 2.34 4.05 1.49
C GLU A 80 1.84 2.85 0.70
N HIS A 81 1.04 2.00 1.34
CA HIS A 81 0.45 0.85 0.67
C HIS A 81 -0.45 1.31 -0.48
N LEU A 82 -1.28 2.33 -0.25
CA LEU A 82 -2.14 2.87 -1.30
C LEU A 82 -1.31 3.40 -2.47
N ALA A 83 -0.21 4.08 -2.18
CA ALA A 83 0.67 4.59 -3.23
C ALA A 83 1.25 3.46 -4.08
N GLN A 84 1.62 2.34 -3.44
CA GLN A 84 2.13 1.18 -4.17
C GLN A 84 1.05 0.58 -5.06
N ILE A 85 -0.19 0.49 -4.56
CA ILE A 85 -1.31 -0.01 -5.35
C ILE A 85 -1.56 0.89 -6.56
N ASP A 86 -1.58 2.20 -6.34
CA ASP A 86 -1.82 3.17 -7.41
C ASP A 86 -0.75 3.07 -8.50
N ARG A 87 0.51 2.93 -8.11
CA ARG A 87 1.59 2.75 -9.08
C ARG A 87 1.43 1.46 -9.88
N ALA A 88 0.95 0.40 -9.23
CA ALA A 88 0.72 -0.86 -9.91
C ALA A 88 -0.42 -0.74 -10.92
N VAL A 89 -1.50 -0.06 -10.54
CA VAL A 89 -2.62 0.18 -11.46
C VAL A 89 -2.17 1.03 -12.65
N ASP A 90 -1.33 2.03 -12.41
CA ASP A 90 -0.79 2.86 -13.49
C ASP A 90 0.02 2.02 -14.47
N ARG A 91 0.86 1.10 -13.95
CA ARG A 91 1.65 0.23 -14.82
C ARG A 91 0.79 -0.71 -15.64
N LEU A 92 -0.36 -1.14 -15.10
CA LEU A 92 -1.30 -1.94 -15.88
C LEU A 92 -1.79 -1.14 -17.09
N GLY A 93 -2.07 0.14 -16.88
CA GLY A 93 -2.51 1.02 -17.97
C GLY A 93 -1.42 1.31 -18.98
N GLU A 94 -0.16 1.34 -18.53
CA GLU A 94 0.97 1.65 -19.38
C GLU A 94 1.55 0.42 -20.08
N GLY A 95 1.13 -0.77 -19.69
CA GLY A 95 1.64 -1.99 -20.28
C GLY A 95 2.94 -2.50 -19.66
N SER A 96 3.44 -1.84 -18.63
CA SER A 96 4.71 -2.24 -17.99
C SER A 96 4.51 -3.14 -16.77
N PHE A 97 3.27 -3.46 -16.45
CA PHE A 97 2.98 -4.29 -15.28
C PHE A 97 3.53 -5.71 -15.49
N GLY A 98 4.16 -6.25 -14.46
CA GLY A 98 4.70 -7.61 -14.52
C GLY A 98 6.13 -7.71 -14.97
N ALA A 99 6.76 -6.58 -15.32
CA ALA A 99 8.17 -6.57 -15.66
C ALA A 99 8.97 -5.99 -14.51
N CYS A 100 10.09 -6.63 -14.18
CA CYS A 100 10.96 -6.13 -13.12
C CYS A 100 11.55 -4.78 -13.53
N THR A 101 11.46 -3.79 -12.66
CA THR A 101 11.97 -2.45 -12.96
C THR A 101 13.49 -2.40 -12.95
N SER A 102 14.14 -3.38 -12.34
CA SER A 102 15.60 -3.40 -12.25
C SER A 102 16.27 -4.17 -13.38
N CYS A 103 15.76 -5.33 -13.73
CA CYS A 103 16.42 -6.16 -14.74
C CYS A 103 15.60 -6.37 -16.00
N GLY A 104 14.34 -5.97 -16.02
CA GLY A 104 13.50 -6.13 -17.19
C GLY A 104 12.87 -7.49 -17.37
N ASP A 105 13.27 -8.48 -16.58
CA ASP A 105 12.71 -9.81 -16.69
C ASP A 105 11.29 -9.85 -16.16
N ALA A 106 10.52 -10.84 -16.62
CA ALA A 106 9.15 -11.00 -16.17
C ALA A 106 9.13 -11.39 -14.68
N ILE A 107 8.20 -10.81 -13.93
CA ILE A 107 7.94 -11.22 -12.57
C ILE A 107 6.95 -12.38 -12.65
N PRO A 108 7.25 -13.52 -12.02
CA PRO A 108 6.34 -14.67 -12.09
C PRO A 108 4.95 -14.37 -11.56
N PHE A 109 3.94 -14.94 -12.19
CA PHE A 109 2.56 -14.72 -11.75
C PHE A 109 2.37 -15.13 -10.28
N ALA A 110 3.00 -16.21 -9.84
CA ALA A 110 2.89 -16.66 -8.46
C ALA A 110 3.32 -15.59 -7.47
N ARG A 111 4.37 -14.83 -7.80
CA ARG A 111 4.81 -13.74 -6.94
C ARG A 111 3.82 -12.58 -6.96
N LEU A 112 3.25 -12.30 -8.13
CA LEU A 112 2.26 -11.24 -8.26
C LEU A 112 0.95 -11.58 -7.57
N GLU A 113 0.60 -12.87 -7.50
CA GLU A 113 -0.58 -13.28 -6.76
C GLU A 113 -0.45 -12.94 -5.27
N VAL A 114 0.75 -13.09 -4.73
CA VAL A 114 1.01 -12.80 -3.32
C VAL A 114 1.22 -11.32 -3.09
N ARG A 115 1.92 -10.67 -4.02
CA ARG A 115 2.23 -9.24 -3.92
C ARG A 115 1.97 -8.55 -5.25
N PRO A 116 0.72 -8.21 -5.54
CA PRO A 116 0.35 -7.65 -6.85
C PRO A 116 1.03 -6.33 -7.18
N TYR A 117 1.52 -5.63 -6.17
CA TYR A 117 2.20 -4.35 -6.38
C TYR A 117 3.71 -4.49 -6.47
N SER A 118 4.22 -5.71 -6.60
CA SER A 118 5.67 -5.94 -6.72
C SER A 118 6.22 -5.30 -7.99
N THR A 119 7.36 -4.64 -7.85
CA THR A 119 8.04 -4.00 -8.99
C THR A 119 9.33 -4.70 -9.35
N GLN A 120 9.77 -5.66 -8.55
CA GLN A 120 11.02 -6.37 -8.76
C GLN A 120 10.83 -7.87 -8.64
N CYS A 121 11.62 -8.61 -9.41
CA CYS A 121 11.67 -10.06 -9.27
C CYS A 121 12.36 -10.41 -7.94
N VAL A 122 12.27 -11.66 -7.55
CA VAL A 122 12.83 -12.10 -6.26
C VAL A 122 14.33 -11.80 -6.19
N ALA A 123 15.06 -12.07 -7.27
CA ALA A 123 16.50 -11.87 -7.29
C ALA A 123 16.87 -10.39 -7.07
N CYS A 124 16.20 -9.49 -7.78
CA CYS A 124 16.49 -8.06 -7.65
C CYS A 124 16.04 -7.52 -6.30
N ALA A 125 14.90 -7.97 -5.79
CA ALA A 125 14.43 -7.56 -4.48
C ALA A 125 15.40 -8.01 -3.38
N GLY A 126 15.97 -9.21 -3.54
CA GLY A 126 16.98 -9.70 -2.61
C GLY A 126 18.24 -8.87 -2.62
N LYS A 127 18.66 -8.41 -3.79
CA LYS A 127 19.85 -7.56 -3.90
C LYS A 127 19.61 -6.20 -3.26
N ALA A 128 18.41 -5.67 -3.38
CA ALA A 128 18.09 -4.35 -2.83
C ALA A 128 18.14 -4.33 -1.32
N ARG A 129 18.03 -5.49 -0.68
CA ARG A 129 18.07 -5.56 0.78
C ARG A 129 19.47 -5.66 1.35
N ARG A 130 20.49 -5.77 0.51
CA ARG A 130 21.86 -5.88 0.99
C ARG A 130 22.53 -4.50 1.10
#